data_6317b099e0b0c6ada917153ff1d39dab
#
_entry.id   6317b099e0b0c6ada917153ff1d39dab
#
_cell.length_a   1.000
_cell.length_b   1.000
_cell.length_c   1.000
_cell.angle_alpha   90.00
_cell.angle_beta   90.00
_cell.angle_gamma   90.00
#
_symmetry.space_group_name_H-M   'P 1'
#
loop_
_entity.id
_entity.type
_entity.pdbx_description
1 polymer ?
#
loop_
_entity_poly.entity_id
_entity_poly.type
_entity_poly.pdbx_seq_one_letter_code
_entity_poly.pdbx_strand_id
1 'polypeptide(L)'
;MPFENKQWFVLRVSYGRIIKAKALVEANGLECYVPLRYKEVRKQGKKRIITEPLLPSFLFVHATAEQVETVIHDNKVVTNESRALLSYYFDHTIHRQDNPDCNPPLTIREEAMANFIKLTSIKNPYIIPVTTEIIQYKLGDIVSVIEGDFKDIRGRVARIAGQQRVVVEIFEGCLVASAYIPTSALSISK
;
A
#
# COMPACT_ATOMS: atom_id res chain seq x y z
N MET A 1 21.45 11.82 21.45
CA MET A 1 20.45 10.78 21.24
C MET A 1 20.57 10.35 19.78
N PRO A 2 20.77 9.07 19.45
CA PRO A 2 20.73 8.66 18.07
C PRO A 2 19.33 8.97 17.54
N PHE A 3 19.23 9.67 16.42
CA PHE A 3 17.97 9.87 15.72
C PHE A 3 17.46 8.48 15.35
N GLU A 4 16.44 8.03 16.05
CA GLU A 4 15.77 6.76 15.72
C GLU A 4 15.22 6.89 14.29
N ASN A 5 15.86 6.19 13.37
CA ASN A 5 15.53 6.26 11.95
C ASN A 5 14.25 5.46 11.71
N LYS A 6 13.10 6.13 11.86
CA LYS A 6 11.80 5.53 11.54
C LYS A 6 11.70 5.30 10.04
N GLN A 7 11.07 4.20 9.68
CA GLN A 7 10.83 3.78 8.29
C GLN A 7 9.42 3.22 8.16
N TRP A 8 8.89 3.21 6.95
CA TRP A 8 7.65 2.54 6.64
C TRP A 8 7.88 1.05 6.41
N PHE A 9 7.51 0.23 7.37
CA PHE A 9 7.54 -1.23 7.25
C PHE A 9 6.24 -1.75 6.64
N VAL A 10 6.36 -2.79 5.81
CA VAL A 10 5.21 -3.55 5.32
C VAL A 10 5.02 -4.77 6.20
N LEU A 11 3.88 -4.85 6.86
CA LEU A 11 3.53 -6.00 7.68
C LEU A 11 2.43 -6.83 6.99
N ARG A 12 2.60 -8.14 7.02
CA ARG A 12 1.58 -9.08 6.60
C ARG A 12 0.57 -9.27 7.71
N VAL A 13 -0.72 -9.19 7.34
CA VAL A 13 -1.84 -9.36 8.26
C VAL A 13 -2.58 -10.64 7.94
N SER A 14 -2.96 -11.41 8.95
CA SER A 14 -3.84 -12.58 8.78
C SER A 14 -5.16 -12.16 8.15
N TYR A 15 -5.65 -12.99 7.20
CA TYR A 15 -6.84 -12.68 6.38
C TYR A 15 -8.04 -12.23 7.23
N GLY A 16 -8.69 -11.14 6.78
CA GLY A 16 -9.89 -10.58 7.42
C GLY A 16 -9.67 -9.85 8.75
N ARG A 17 -8.43 -9.73 9.23
CA ARG A 17 -8.12 -9.21 10.59
C ARG A 17 -7.42 -7.85 10.59
N ILE A 18 -7.43 -7.13 9.47
CA ILE A 18 -6.67 -5.87 9.32
C ILE A 18 -7.11 -4.78 10.30
N ILE A 19 -8.40 -4.72 10.66
CA ILE A 19 -8.90 -3.74 11.65
C ILE A 19 -8.34 -4.05 13.04
N LYS A 20 -8.28 -5.36 13.41
CA LYS A 20 -7.68 -5.78 14.68
C LYS A 20 -6.18 -5.50 14.70
N ALA A 21 -5.50 -5.75 13.59
CA ALA A 21 -4.07 -5.47 13.43
C ALA A 21 -3.77 -3.96 13.56
N LYS A 22 -4.57 -3.13 12.91
CA LYS A 22 -4.46 -1.67 13.00
C LYS A 22 -4.62 -1.21 14.45
N ALA A 23 -5.70 -1.65 15.14
CA ALA A 23 -5.94 -1.29 16.53
C ALA A 23 -4.80 -1.71 17.47
N LEU A 24 -4.17 -2.86 17.24
CA LEU A 24 -3.02 -3.32 18.01
C LEU A 24 -1.81 -2.39 17.82
N VAL A 25 -1.49 -2.02 16.60
CA VAL A 25 -0.36 -1.13 16.29
C VAL A 25 -0.58 0.26 16.89
N GLU A 26 -1.80 0.81 16.74
CA GLU A 26 -2.18 2.12 17.32
C GLU A 26 -2.16 2.10 18.85
N ALA A 27 -2.57 1.01 19.48
CA ALA A 27 -2.51 0.84 20.95
C ALA A 27 -1.06 0.84 21.51
N ASN A 28 -0.08 0.48 20.66
CA ASN A 28 1.35 0.59 20.96
C ASN A 28 1.93 1.98 20.62
N GLY A 29 1.09 2.96 20.30
CA GLY A 29 1.52 4.33 20.00
C GLY A 29 2.26 4.48 18.66
N LEU A 30 2.14 3.52 17.75
CA LEU A 30 2.78 3.56 16.45
C LEU A 30 1.83 4.10 15.36
N GLU A 31 2.40 4.89 14.46
CA GLU A 31 1.70 5.36 13.28
C GLU A 31 1.53 4.21 12.28
N CYS A 32 0.33 4.05 11.73
CA CYS A 32 0.09 3.06 10.70
C CYS A 32 -0.94 3.52 9.66
N TYR A 33 -0.86 2.91 8.49
CA TYR A 33 -1.72 3.21 7.37
C TYR A 33 -2.34 1.95 6.76
N VAL A 34 -3.65 1.99 6.55
CA VAL A 34 -4.43 0.99 5.80
C VAL A 34 -5.05 1.70 4.61
N PRO A 35 -4.61 1.43 3.38
CA PRO A 35 -5.24 2.01 2.20
C PRO A 35 -6.66 1.50 2.07
N LEU A 36 -7.59 2.42 1.80
CA LEU A 36 -9.01 2.11 1.67
C LEU A 36 -9.44 2.26 0.21
N ARG A 37 -10.38 1.43 -0.21
CA ARG A 37 -11.10 1.63 -1.46
C ARG A 37 -12.57 1.92 -1.21
N TYR A 38 -13.13 2.70 -2.09
CA TYR A 38 -14.53 3.08 -2.12
C TYR A 38 -15.23 2.24 -3.19
N LYS A 39 -16.29 1.52 -2.82
CA LYS A 39 -17.01 0.64 -3.74
C LYS A 39 -18.48 1.02 -3.77
N GLU A 40 -19.01 1.25 -4.96
CA GLU A 40 -20.44 1.44 -5.14
C GLU A 40 -21.13 0.08 -5.08
N VAL A 41 -22.06 -0.06 -4.16
CA VAL A 41 -22.93 -1.24 -4.03
C VAL A 41 -24.38 -0.84 -4.13
N ARG A 42 -25.20 -1.70 -4.74
CA ARG A 42 -26.66 -1.54 -4.73
C ARG A 42 -27.26 -2.38 -3.60
N LYS A 43 -27.89 -1.72 -2.63
CA LYS A 43 -28.63 -2.38 -1.56
C LYS A 43 -30.06 -1.87 -1.56
N GLN A 44 -31.05 -2.78 -1.70
CA GLN A 44 -32.48 -2.44 -1.79
C GLN A 44 -32.79 -1.39 -2.86
N GLY A 45 -32.21 -1.52 -4.06
CA GLY A 45 -32.41 -0.58 -5.17
C GLY A 45 -31.67 0.77 -5.07
N LYS A 46 -31.07 1.09 -3.91
CA LYS A 46 -30.33 2.34 -3.68
C LYS A 46 -28.82 2.13 -3.83
N LYS A 47 -28.16 3.04 -4.51
CA LYS A 47 -26.69 3.09 -4.59
C LYS A 47 -26.12 3.55 -3.25
N ARG A 48 -25.14 2.84 -2.73
CA ARG A 48 -24.37 3.21 -1.53
C ARG A 48 -22.90 3.02 -1.79
N ILE A 49 -22.08 3.91 -1.25
CA ILE A 49 -20.62 3.76 -1.23
C ILE A 49 -20.27 3.08 0.08
N ILE A 50 -19.60 1.95 -0.01
CA ILE A 50 -18.97 1.28 1.11
C ILE A 50 -17.47 1.45 1.05
N THR A 51 -16.81 1.37 2.20
CA THR A 51 -15.37 1.47 2.33
C THR A 51 -14.84 0.12 2.81
N GLU A 52 -13.82 -0.39 2.13
CA GLU A 52 -13.14 -1.63 2.49
C GLU A 52 -11.62 -1.47 2.31
N PRO A 53 -10.78 -2.27 2.98
CA PRO A 53 -9.35 -2.24 2.76
C PRO A 53 -9.00 -2.53 1.30
N LEU A 54 -8.16 -1.67 0.69
CA LEU A 54 -7.69 -1.84 -0.69
C LEU A 54 -6.73 -3.03 -0.80
N LEU A 55 -5.89 -3.19 0.21
CA LEU A 55 -4.89 -4.25 0.34
C LEU A 55 -5.11 -4.99 1.67
N PRO A 56 -6.05 -5.96 1.73
CA PRO A 56 -6.52 -6.53 3.00
C PRO A 56 -5.48 -7.38 3.75
N SER A 57 -4.38 -7.73 3.10
CA SER A 57 -3.30 -8.52 3.69
C SER A 57 -2.09 -7.70 4.13
N PHE A 58 -2.12 -6.37 3.97
CA PHE A 58 -0.98 -5.51 4.26
C PHE A 58 -1.35 -4.32 5.15
N LEU A 59 -0.51 -4.09 6.17
CA LEU A 59 -0.53 -2.93 7.04
C LEU A 59 0.82 -2.22 6.90
N PHE A 60 0.79 -0.91 6.70
CA PHE A 60 1.99 -0.09 6.64
C PHE A 60 2.20 0.57 8.01
N VAL A 61 3.40 0.43 8.58
CA VAL A 61 3.72 0.94 9.93
C VAL A 61 4.97 1.81 9.87
N HIS A 62 4.86 3.04 10.36
CA HIS A 62 5.96 3.99 10.46
C HIS A 62 6.58 3.94 11.84
N ALA A 63 7.72 3.28 11.96
CA ALA A 63 8.37 3.00 13.24
C ALA A 63 9.85 2.69 13.06
N THR A 64 10.56 2.49 14.19
CA THR A 64 11.89 1.86 14.19
C THR A 64 11.77 0.35 14.07
N ALA A 65 12.85 -0.32 13.65
CA ALA A 65 12.88 -1.79 13.57
C ALA A 65 12.59 -2.45 14.92
N GLU A 66 13.13 -1.89 16.02
CA GLU A 66 12.92 -2.39 17.38
C GLU A 66 11.45 -2.29 17.82
N GLN A 67 10.80 -1.16 17.50
CA GLN A 67 9.37 -0.97 17.80
C GLN A 67 8.49 -1.97 17.06
N VAL A 68 8.78 -2.22 15.77
CA VAL A 68 8.04 -3.20 14.96
C VAL A 68 8.25 -4.61 15.50
N GLU A 69 9.49 -4.97 15.85
CA GLU A 69 9.81 -6.28 16.41
C GLU A 69 9.06 -6.52 17.72
N THR A 70 9.02 -5.52 18.61
CA THR A 70 8.26 -5.58 19.87
C THR A 70 6.79 -5.87 19.62
N VAL A 71 6.14 -5.13 18.71
CA VAL A 71 4.71 -5.34 18.41
C VAL A 71 4.45 -6.72 17.80
N ILE A 72 5.34 -7.22 16.94
CA ILE A 72 5.20 -8.56 16.35
C ILE A 72 5.42 -9.64 17.41
N HIS A 73 6.40 -9.46 18.32
CA HIS A 73 6.70 -10.41 19.38
C HIS A 73 5.55 -10.48 20.40
N ASP A 74 5.10 -9.35 20.92
CA ASP A 74 4.02 -9.28 21.91
C ASP A 74 2.72 -9.87 21.38
N ASN A 75 2.46 -9.67 20.10
CA ASN A 75 1.32 -10.29 19.44
C ASN A 75 1.39 -11.84 19.42
N LYS A 76 2.58 -12.43 19.29
CA LYS A 76 2.77 -13.90 19.36
C LYS A 76 2.52 -14.45 20.76
N VAL A 77 2.88 -13.69 21.79
CA VAL A 77 2.76 -14.10 23.20
C VAL A 77 1.33 -13.98 23.71
N VAL A 78 0.61 -12.92 23.29
CA VAL A 78 -0.74 -12.61 23.80
C VAL A 78 -1.84 -13.43 23.09
N THR A 79 -1.62 -13.85 21.84
CA THR A 79 -2.58 -14.66 21.11
C THR A 79 -2.21 -16.13 21.20
N ASN A 80 -2.89 -16.90 22.04
CA ASN A 80 -2.91 -18.38 21.97
C ASN A 80 -3.49 -18.91 20.64
N GLU A 81 -3.50 -18.07 19.60
CA GLU A 81 -4.02 -18.41 18.29
C GLU A 81 -2.92 -19.07 17.46
N SER A 82 -3.25 -20.14 16.77
CA SER A 82 -2.35 -20.93 15.93
C SER A 82 -1.70 -20.15 14.76
N ARG A 83 -2.09 -18.92 14.52
CA ARG A 83 -1.51 -18.01 13.51
C ARG A 83 -1.33 -16.61 14.08
N ALA A 84 -0.11 -16.10 13.97
CA ALA A 84 0.21 -14.71 14.32
C ALA A 84 -0.69 -13.74 13.54
N LEU A 85 -1.17 -12.68 14.21
CA LEU A 85 -1.97 -11.62 13.60
C LEU A 85 -1.13 -10.79 12.62
N LEU A 86 0.11 -10.48 13.01
CA LEU A 86 1.10 -9.69 12.29
C LEU A 86 2.38 -10.49 12.08
N SER A 87 3.01 -10.30 10.93
CA SER A 87 4.36 -10.78 10.63
C SER A 87 5.04 -9.82 9.66
N TYR A 88 6.38 -9.85 9.60
CA TYR A 88 7.08 -9.13 8.55
C TYR A 88 6.67 -9.62 7.16
N TYR A 89 6.60 -8.70 6.23
CA TYR A 89 6.71 -8.99 4.81
C TYR A 89 8.15 -8.70 4.39
N PHE A 90 8.79 -9.66 3.74
CA PHE A 90 10.21 -9.59 3.41
C PHE A 90 10.42 -9.11 1.98
N ASP A 91 11.54 -8.41 1.76
CA ASP A 91 11.93 -7.95 0.43
C ASP A 91 12.54 -9.11 -0.36
N HIS A 92 11.82 -9.58 -1.36
CA HIS A 92 12.25 -10.67 -2.22
C HIS A 92 13.17 -10.21 -3.35
N THR A 93 13.43 -8.91 -3.49
CA THR A 93 14.33 -8.35 -4.50
C THR A 93 15.78 -8.28 -4.03
N ILE A 94 16.02 -8.38 -2.71
CA ILE A 94 17.32 -8.27 -2.09
C ILE A 94 17.74 -9.66 -1.58
N HIS A 95 18.86 -10.18 -2.15
CA HIS A 95 19.52 -11.38 -1.63
C HIS A 95 20.68 -10.96 -0.73
N ARG A 96 20.64 -11.35 0.54
CA ARG A 96 21.75 -11.13 1.46
C ARG A 96 22.92 -12.06 1.09
N GLN A 97 24.13 -11.49 0.99
CA GLN A 97 25.34 -12.27 0.69
C GLN A 97 25.76 -13.16 1.86
N ASP A 98 25.52 -12.71 3.07
CA ASP A 98 25.83 -13.39 4.34
C ASP A 98 24.84 -14.48 4.71
N ASN A 99 23.58 -14.35 4.30
CA ASN A 99 22.54 -15.36 4.50
C ASN A 99 21.49 -15.30 3.37
N PRO A 100 21.69 -16.04 2.27
CA PRO A 100 20.80 -16.03 1.10
C PRO A 100 19.35 -16.44 1.39
N ASP A 101 19.11 -17.17 2.51
CA ASP A 101 17.78 -17.63 2.90
C ASP A 101 17.03 -16.60 3.76
N CYS A 102 17.67 -15.48 4.12
CA CYS A 102 17.10 -14.45 4.97
C CYS A 102 17.00 -13.10 4.23
N ASN A 103 15.85 -12.85 3.63
CA ASN A 103 15.55 -11.53 3.09
C ASN A 103 15.32 -10.53 4.23
N PRO A 104 15.69 -9.25 4.06
CA PRO A 104 15.38 -8.23 5.04
C PRO A 104 13.88 -7.90 5.08
N PRO A 105 13.33 -7.39 6.20
CA PRO A 105 12.00 -6.82 6.22
C PRO A 105 11.84 -5.74 5.15
N LEU A 106 10.72 -5.77 4.43
CA LEU A 106 10.45 -4.79 3.38
C LEU A 106 10.15 -3.43 4.01
N THR A 107 10.89 -2.41 3.57
CA THR A 107 10.66 -1.01 3.91
C THR A 107 10.37 -0.17 2.68
N ILE A 108 9.60 0.89 2.86
CA ILE A 108 9.21 1.81 1.79
C ILE A 108 9.77 3.20 2.09
N ARG A 109 10.32 3.84 1.07
CA ARG A 109 10.85 5.21 1.19
C ARG A 109 9.71 6.19 1.45
N GLU A 110 9.98 7.23 2.26
CA GLU A 110 9.01 8.27 2.63
C GLU A 110 8.27 8.88 1.42
N GLU A 111 9.00 9.26 0.38
CA GLU A 111 8.40 9.83 -0.83
C GLU A 111 7.41 8.88 -1.53
N ALA A 112 7.79 7.60 -1.64
CA ALA A 112 6.95 6.60 -2.27
C ALA A 112 5.68 6.36 -1.45
N MET A 113 5.83 6.28 -0.11
CA MET A 113 4.70 6.12 0.80
C MET A 113 3.79 7.34 0.79
N ALA A 114 4.33 8.56 0.83
CA ALA A 114 3.54 9.80 0.74
C ALA A 114 2.72 9.87 -0.56
N ASN A 115 3.34 9.53 -1.70
CA ASN A 115 2.65 9.47 -3.00
C ASN A 115 1.52 8.41 -3.01
N PHE A 116 1.78 7.25 -2.41
CA PHE A 116 0.79 6.17 -2.29
C PHE A 116 -0.37 6.55 -1.37
N ILE A 117 -0.08 7.13 -0.20
CA ILE A 117 -1.11 7.65 0.72
C ILE A 117 -1.97 8.70 0.01
N LYS A 118 -1.34 9.64 -0.72
CA LYS A 118 -2.05 10.67 -1.48
C LYS A 118 -3.02 10.05 -2.47
N LEU A 119 -2.58 9.07 -3.27
CA LEU A 119 -3.44 8.36 -4.23
C LEU A 119 -4.61 7.66 -3.53
N THR A 120 -4.32 6.86 -2.51
CA THR A 120 -5.32 5.97 -1.89
C THR A 120 -6.23 6.67 -0.87
N SER A 121 -5.94 7.93 -0.51
CA SER A 121 -6.81 8.79 0.30
C SER A 121 -7.90 9.49 -0.52
N ILE A 122 -7.79 9.49 -1.86
CA ILE A 122 -8.82 10.08 -2.72
C ILE A 122 -10.07 9.20 -2.70
N LYS A 123 -11.22 9.81 -2.38
CA LYS A 123 -12.51 9.11 -2.31
C LYS A 123 -13.08 8.84 -3.70
N ASN A 124 -12.42 7.96 -4.45
CA ASN A 124 -12.80 7.63 -5.83
C ASN A 124 -12.96 6.11 -5.99
N PRO A 125 -14.15 5.61 -6.42
CA PRO A 125 -14.41 4.17 -6.55
C PRO A 125 -13.63 3.48 -7.68
N TYR A 126 -12.99 4.24 -8.54
CA TYR A 126 -12.21 3.72 -9.67
C TYR A 126 -10.72 3.56 -9.34
N ILE A 127 -10.28 3.86 -8.13
CA ILE A 127 -8.96 3.49 -7.62
C ILE A 127 -9.00 2.01 -7.29
N ILE A 128 -8.18 1.21 -7.96
CA ILE A 128 -8.22 -0.25 -7.87
C ILE A 128 -6.81 -0.84 -7.72
N PRO A 129 -6.66 -1.93 -6.97
CA PRO A 129 -5.44 -2.73 -7.04
C PRO A 129 -5.38 -3.40 -8.42
N VAL A 130 -4.18 -3.49 -8.98
CA VAL A 130 -3.95 -4.14 -10.26
C VAL A 130 -2.78 -5.11 -10.17
N THR A 131 -2.80 -6.13 -11.00
CA THR A 131 -1.67 -7.04 -11.18
C THR A 131 -0.97 -6.74 -12.49
N THR A 132 0.28 -7.14 -12.62
CA THR A 132 1.05 -7.01 -13.87
C THR A 132 0.38 -7.67 -15.06
N GLU A 133 -0.42 -8.71 -14.83
CA GLU A 133 -1.18 -9.43 -15.87
C GLU A 133 -2.35 -8.60 -16.44
N ILE A 134 -2.97 -7.74 -15.61
CA ILE A 134 -4.08 -6.86 -16.03
C ILE A 134 -3.55 -5.68 -16.85
N ILE A 135 -2.30 -5.31 -16.65
CA ILE A 135 -1.62 -4.26 -17.40
C ILE A 135 -1.19 -4.87 -18.73
N GLN A 136 -2.06 -4.83 -19.72
CA GLN A 136 -1.86 -5.41 -21.07
C GLN A 136 -0.71 -4.75 -21.88
N TYR A 137 -0.04 -3.72 -21.34
CA TYR A 137 1.02 -2.98 -22.01
C TYR A 137 2.21 -2.80 -21.05
N LYS A 138 3.40 -2.69 -21.61
CA LYS A 138 4.57 -2.22 -20.85
C LYS A 138 4.18 -0.93 -20.13
N LEU A 139 4.45 -0.84 -18.84
CA LEU A 139 4.30 0.39 -18.10
C LEU A 139 5.02 1.50 -18.87
N GLY A 140 4.27 2.52 -19.25
CA GLY A 140 4.77 3.64 -20.02
C GLY A 140 5.67 4.57 -19.22
N ASP A 141 5.80 5.81 -19.71
CA ASP A 141 6.64 6.82 -19.08
C ASP A 141 6.22 7.14 -17.65
N ILE A 142 7.20 7.54 -16.85
CA ILE A 142 6.94 8.12 -15.53
C ILE A 142 6.36 9.51 -15.73
N VAL A 143 5.22 9.76 -15.12
CA VAL A 143 4.49 11.02 -15.23
C VAL A 143 4.09 11.55 -13.87
N SER A 144 3.85 12.87 -13.82
CA SER A 144 3.15 13.53 -12.73
C SER A 144 1.82 14.06 -13.23
N VAL A 145 0.78 13.92 -12.43
CA VAL A 145 -0.52 14.53 -12.72
C VAL A 145 -0.47 16.01 -12.32
N ILE A 146 -0.79 16.90 -13.24
CA ILE A 146 -0.66 18.35 -13.04
C ILE A 146 -1.96 19.05 -12.66
N GLU A 147 -3.11 18.38 -12.85
CA GLU A 147 -4.44 18.97 -12.56
C GLU A 147 -5.45 17.91 -12.12
N GLY A 148 -6.59 18.35 -11.57
CA GLY A 148 -7.71 17.52 -11.12
C GLY A 148 -7.47 16.85 -9.77
N ASP A 149 -8.35 15.92 -9.41
CA ASP A 149 -8.35 15.23 -8.10
C ASP A 149 -7.06 14.47 -7.80
N PHE A 150 -6.34 14.06 -8.85
CA PHE A 150 -5.10 13.29 -8.76
C PHE A 150 -3.85 14.14 -8.89
N LYS A 151 -3.96 15.48 -8.80
CA LYS A 151 -2.83 16.41 -8.90
C LYS A 151 -1.67 16.00 -7.99
N ASP A 152 -0.43 16.08 -8.53
CA ASP A 152 0.85 15.73 -7.92
C ASP A 152 1.03 14.22 -7.63
N ILE A 153 0.13 13.35 -8.06
CA ILE A 153 0.39 11.91 -8.05
C ILE A 153 1.43 11.59 -9.12
N ARG A 154 2.46 10.85 -8.73
CA ARG A 154 3.53 10.36 -9.63
C ARG A 154 3.38 8.87 -9.84
N GLY A 155 3.55 8.43 -11.07
CA GLY A 155 3.44 7.01 -11.41
C GLY A 155 3.73 6.75 -12.87
N ARG A 156 3.39 5.55 -13.34
CA ARG A 156 3.55 5.17 -14.74
C ARG A 156 2.21 5.16 -15.45
N VAL A 157 2.21 5.62 -16.71
CA VAL A 157 1.01 5.54 -17.54
C VAL A 157 0.76 4.09 -17.94
N ALA A 158 -0.46 3.63 -17.75
CA ALA A 158 -0.92 2.33 -18.25
C ALA A 158 -2.33 2.44 -18.82
N ARG A 159 -2.65 1.53 -19.74
CA ARG A 159 -4.01 1.40 -20.25
C ARG A 159 -4.67 0.17 -19.65
N ILE A 160 -5.73 0.39 -18.88
CA ILE A 160 -6.47 -0.65 -18.16
C ILE A 160 -7.92 -0.58 -18.57
N ALA A 161 -8.49 -1.69 -19.09
CA ALA A 161 -9.84 -1.75 -19.65
C ALA A 161 -10.13 -0.62 -20.68
N GLY A 162 -9.17 -0.35 -21.57
CA GLY A 162 -9.28 0.69 -22.59
C GLY A 162 -9.06 2.13 -22.11
N GLN A 163 -8.92 2.36 -20.80
CA GLN A 163 -8.78 3.68 -20.21
C GLN A 163 -7.32 3.96 -19.80
N GLN A 164 -6.87 5.19 -20.06
CA GLN A 164 -5.58 5.68 -19.58
C GLN A 164 -5.63 5.97 -18.08
N ARG A 165 -4.70 5.41 -17.34
CA ARG A 165 -4.58 5.55 -15.88
C ARG A 165 -3.14 5.78 -15.48
N VAL A 166 -2.91 6.35 -14.30
CA VAL A 166 -1.61 6.38 -13.66
C VAL A 166 -1.54 5.25 -12.63
N VAL A 167 -0.50 4.44 -12.73
CA VAL A 167 -0.25 3.30 -11.86
C VAL A 167 0.90 3.64 -10.94
N VAL A 168 0.67 3.47 -9.64
CA VAL A 168 1.68 3.61 -8.58
C VAL A 168 2.04 2.21 -8.10
N GLU A 169 3.31 1.87 -8.19
CA GLU A 169 3.88 0.68 -7.58
C GLU A 169 4.48 1.06 -6.24
N ILE A 170 4.00 0.45 -5.16
CA ILE A 170 4.48 0.74 -3.81
C ILE A 170 5.61 -0.20 -3.39
N PHE A 171 5.55 -1.43 -3.84
CA PHE A 171 6.62 -2.43 -3.79
C PHE A 171 6.38 -3.46 -4.90
N GLU A 172 7.36 -4.32 -5.17
CA GLU A 172 7.31 -5.25 -6.29
C GLU A 172 6.01 -6.08 -6.32
N GLY A 173 5.28 -5.93 -7.44
CA GLY A 173 4.00 -6.61 -7.66
C GLY A 173 2.80 -6.01 -6.93
N CYS A 174 2.98 -4.98 -6.12
CA CYS A 174 1.89 -4.26 -5.48
C CYS A 174 1.59 -2.94 -6.19
N LEU A 175 0.64 -2.98 -7.09
CA LEU A 175 0.29 -1.90 -7.99
C LEU A 175 -1.13 -1.38 -7.71
N VAL A 176 -1.28 -0.06 -7.71
CA VAL A 176 -2.58 0.60 -7.58
C VAL A 176 -2.76 1.58 -8.73
N ALA A 177 -3.88 1.46 -9.44
CA ALA A 177 -4.23 2.34 -10.54
C ALA A 177 -5.22 3.43 -10.10
N SER A 178 -5.00 4.66 -10.59
CA SER A 178 -5.94 5.78 -10.48
C SER A 178 -7.23 5.51 -11.25
N ALA A 179 -8.19 6.43 -11.18
CA ALA A 179 -9.23 6.55 -12.19
C ALA A 179 -8.65 6.98 -13.56
N TYR A 180 -9.51 7.15 -14.55
CA TYR A 180 -9.11 7.72 -15.84
C TYR A 180 -8.50 9.12 -15.65
N ILE A 181 -7.37 9.35 -16.33
CA ILE A 181 -6.69 10.66 -16.35
C ILE A 181 -6.44 11.01 -17.82
N PRO A 182 -6.91 12.19 -18.30
CA PRO A 182 -6.66 12.63 -19.67
C PRO A 182 -5.19 12.98 -19.87
N THR A 183 -4.71 12.86 -21.11
CA THR A 183 -3.30 13.14 -21.45
C THR A 183 -2.91 14.58 -21.16
N SER A 184 -3.84 15.53 -21.29
CA SER A 184 -3.62 16.94 -20.98
C SER A 184 -3.29 17.19 -19.50
N ALA A 185 -3.73 16.30 -18.62
CA ALA A 185 -3.46 16.38 -17.17
C ALA A 185 -2.15 15.68 -16.76
N LEU A 186 -1.33 15.22 -17.69
CA LEU A 186 -0.08 14.53 -17.44
C LEU A 186 1.12 15.35 -17.90
N SER A 187 2.16 15.36 -17.08
CA SER A 187 3.50 15.88 -17.41
C SER A 187 4.52 14.75 -17.27
N ILE A 188 5.40 14.60 -18.24
CA ILE A 188 6.49 13.63 -18.19
C ILE A 188 7.46 14.06 -17.08
N SER A 189 7.71 13.19 -16.13
CA SER A 189 8.74 13.37 -15.11
C SER A 189 10.09 12.92 -15.68
N LYS A 190 11.02 13.87 -15.75
CA LYS A 190 12.43 13.57 -16.11
C LYS A 190 13.15 12.95 -14.94
#